data_a1ce39ef812d306a302672235e16b840
#
_entry.id   a1ce39ef812d306a302672235e16b840
#
_cell.length_a   1.000
_cell.length_b   1.000
_cell.length_c   1.000
_cell.angle_alpha   90.00
_cell.angle_beta   90.00
_cell.angle_gamma   90.00
#
_symmetry.space_group_name_H-M   'P 1'
#
loop_
_entity.id
_entity.type
_entity.pdbx_description
1 polymer ?
#
loop_
_entity_poly.entity_id
_entity_poly.type
_entity_poly.pdbx_seq_one_letter_code
_entity_poly.pdbx_strand_id
1 'polypeptide(L)'
;AVVHITSDQLISCFLEDAEDGIPFDFARYDDQLLVGRGLPDHLGALLHRVAAPFRLVPEMRDRIVEALRERAAEAVQYVAREGDIAMVRALADAGFLNDAELFDRQIERLRASNRTDCVLFLMNWQHDRQEAARAATPKRARDRFAL
;
A
#
# COMPACT_ATOMS: atom_id res chain seq x y z
N ALA A 1 13.40 3.94 -7.30
CA ALA A 1 12.71 3.21 -8.34
C ALA A 1 12.31 4.17 -9.46
N VAL A 2 12.71 3.86 -10.66
CA VAL A 2 12.39 4.68 -11.83
C VAL A 2 11.07 4.18 -12.40
N VAL A 3 10.07 5.06 -12.44
CA VAL A 3 8.79 4.76 -13.09
C VAL A 3 8.99 4.90 -14.59
N HIS A 4 8.90 3.80 -15.32
CA HIS A 4 9.02 3.80 -16.76
C HIS A 4 7.67 4.06 -17.42
N ILE A 5 7.17 5.27 -17.21
CA ILE A 5 6.14 5.83 -18.06
C ILE A 5 6.89 6.48 -19.21
N THR A 6 6.45 6.26 -20.44
CA THR A 6 7.08 6.90 -21.59
C THR A 6 6.97 8.41 -21.46
N SER A 7 7.93 9.14 -22.03
CA SER A 7 7.92 10.60 -22.00
C SER A 7 6.60 11.16 -22.56
N ASP A 8 6.07 10.57 -23.61
CA ASP A 8 4.80 10.99 -24.20
C ASP A 8 3.61 10.78 -23.27
N GLN A 9 3.60 9.64 -22.55
CA GLN A 9 2.56 9.35 -21.55
C GLN A 9 2.62 10.33 -20.38
N LEU A 10 3.82 10.66 -19.91
CA LEU A 10 4.01 11.63 -18.84
C LEU A 10 3.58 13.02 -19.27
N ILE A 11 3.99 13.46 -20.46
CA ILE A 11 3.63 14.76 -21.03
C ILE A 11 2.11 14.88 -21.15
N SER A 12 1.43 13.80 -21.56
CA SER A 12 -0.03 13.82 -21.71
C SER A 12 -0.78 14.02 -20.39
N CYS A 13 -0.12 13.83 -19.25
CA CYS A 13 -0.72 14.06 -17.93
C CYS A 13 -0.63 15.53 -17.48
N PHE A 14 0.12 16.38 -18.18
CA PHE A 14 0.17 17.80 -17.86
C PHE A 14 -1.00 18.55 -18.50
N LEU A 15 -1.63 19.40 -17.70
CA LEU A 15 -2.73 20.27 -18.14
C LEU A 15 -2.16 21.62 -18.58
N GLU A 16 -2.58 22.10 -19.74
CA GLU A 16 -2.13 23.40 -20.26
C GLU A 16 -2.69 24.57 -19.45
N ASP A 17 -3.92 24.44 -18.93
CA ASP A 17 -4.61 25.48 -18.17
C ASP A 17 -5.15 24.94 -16.85
N ALA A 18 -4.27 24.78 -15.86
CA ALA A 18 -4.68 24.33 -14.53
C ALA A 18 -5.14 25.51 -13.67
N GLU A 19 -6.42 25.61 -13.38
CA GLU A 19 -7.00 26.66 -12.53
C GLU A 19 -6.52 26.59 -11.09
N ASP A 20 -6.12 25.41 -10.61
CA ASP A 20 -5.64 25.18 -9.26
C ASP A 20 -4.11 25.31 -9.10
N GLY A 21 -3.41 25.72 -10.15
CA GLY A 21 -1.97 25.87 -10.14
C GLY A 21 -1.17 24.57 -10.21
N ILE A 22 -1.83 23.42 -10.39
CA ILE A 22 -1.18 22.11 -10.53
C ILE A 22 -1.39 21.64 -11.97
N PRO A 23 -0.35 21.72 -12.84
CA PRO A 23 -0.49 21.41 -14.27
C PRO A 23 -0.42 19.90 -14.56
N PHE A 24 -0.79 19.05 -13.61
CA PHE A 24 -0.65 17.60 -13.74
C PHE A 24 -1.99 16.91 -13.51
N ASP A 25 -2.44 16.13 -14.48
CA ASP A 25 -3.66 15.35 -14.40
C ASP A 25 -3.40 14.00 -13.72
N PHE A 26 -3.58 13.95 -12.40
CA PHE A 26 -3.36 12.74 -11.62
C PHE A 26 -4.34 11.62 -11.97
N ALA A 27 -5.58 11.93 -12.33
CA ALA A 27 -6.56 10.93 -12.74
C ALA A 27 -6.11 10.21 -14.02
N ARG A 28 -5.60 10.96 -14.98
CA ARG A 28 -5.07 10.40 -16.22
C ARG A 28 -3.80 9.60 -16.00
N TYR A 29 -2.93 10.09 -15.13
CA TYR A 29 -1.72 9.36 -14.72
C TYR A 29 -2.06 8.02 -14.09
N ASP A 30 -2.99 8.01 -13.16
CA ASP A 30 -3.41 6.80 -12.47
C ASP A 30 -4.03 5.79 -13.43
N ASP A 31 -4.83 6.26 -14.36
CA ASP A 31 -5.44 5.41 -15.38
C ASP A 31 -4.38 4.77 -16.29
N GLN A 32 -3.39 5.53 -16.73
CA GLN A 32 -2.27 5.01 -17.50
C GLN A 32 -1.39 4.06 -16.69
N LEU A 33 -1.21 4.35 -15.39
CA LEU A 33 -0.47 3.48 -14.49
C LEU A 33 -1.12 2.10 -14.38
N LEU A 34 -2.45 2.04 -14.34
CA LEU A 34 -3.18 0.77 -14.29
C LEU A 34 -3.05 -0.06 -15.56
N VAL A 35 -2.93 0.59 -16.72
CA VAL A 35 -2.71 -0.11 -18.01
C VAL A 35 -1.25 -0.49 -18.24
N GLY A 36 -0.33 0.04 -17.46
CA GLY A 36 1.12 -0.14 -17.64
C GLY A 36 1.67 -1.50 -17.25
N ARG A 37 0.88 -2.55 -17.32
CA ARG A 37 1.29 -3.92 -16.98
C ARG A 37 2.50 -4.35 -17.82
N GLY A 38 3.51 -4.87 -17.15
CA GLY A 38 4.73 -5.34 -17.80
C GLY A 38 5.82 -4.27 -17.95
N LEU A 39 5.56 -3.04 -17.56
CA LEU A 39 6.61 -2.02 -17.48
C LEU A 39 7.55 -2.33 -16.30
N PRO A 40 8.86 -2.09 -16.45
CA PRO A 40 9.76 -2.12 -15.30
C PRO A 40 9.26 -1.20 -14.19
N ASP A 41 9.39 -1.62 -12.94
CA ASP A 41 8.97 -0.87 -11.76
C ASP A 41 7.47 -0.51 -11.69
N HIS A 42 6.64 -1.15 -12.49
CA HIS A 42 5.18 -0.95 -12.44
C HIS A 42 4.63 -1.17 -11.02
N LEU A 43 5.09 -2.24 -10.36
CA LEU A 43 4.71 -2.56 -8.99
C LEU A 43 5.11 -1.44 -8.02
N GLY A 44 6.33 -0.95 -8.14
CA GLY A 44 6.83 0.16 -7.32
C GLY A 44 6.01 1.44 -7.52
N ALA A 45 5.65 1.75 -8.75
CA ALA A 45 4.83 2.90 -9.07
C ALA A 45 3.44 2.82 -8.43
N LEU A 46 2.81 1.65 -8.47
CA LEU A 46 1.52 1.41 -7.81
C LEU A 46 1.63 1.58 -6.30
N LEU A 47 2.67 1.03 -5.69
CA LEU A 47 2.93 1.15 -4.26
C LEU A 47 3.19 2.60 -3.84
N HIS A 48 3.98 3.33 -4.59
CA HIS A 48 4.23 4.75 -4.35
C HIS A 48 2.94 5.56 -4.40
N ARG A 49 2.09 5.27 -5.36
CA ARG A 49 0.84 6.00 -5.53
C ARG A 49 -0.11 5.80 -4.36
N VAL A 50 -0.18 4.59 -3.82
CA VAL A 50 -1.00 4.29 -2.64
C VAL A 50 -0.38 4.87 -1.37
N ALA A 51 0.95 4.84 -1.24
CA ALA A 51 1.66 5.36 -0.07
C ALA A 51 1.60 6.89 0.01
N ALA A 52 1.56 7.58 -1.13
CA ALA A 52 1.46 9.03 -1.23
C ALA A 52 0.28 9.42 -2.13
N PRO A 53 -0.97 9.31 -1.63
CA PRO A 53 -2.18 9.38 -2.46
C PRO A 53 -2.63 10.80 -2.78
N PHE A 54 -1.71 11.66 -3.18
CA PHE A 54 -2.04 13.04 -3.53
C PHE A 54 -3.02 13.06 -4.70
N ARG A 55 -4.18 13.68 -4.51
CA ARG A 55 -5.27 13.79 -5.50
C ARG A 55 -5.70 12.44 -6.07
N LEU A 56 -5.61 11.39 -5.28
CA LEU A 56 -6.06 10.05 -5.66
C LEU A 56 -7.53 9.89 -5.27
N VAL A 57 -8.39 9.72 -6.28
CA VAL A 57 -9.82 9.50 -6.05
C VAL A 57 -10.05 8.09 -5.49
N PRO A 58 -11.06 7.89 -4.61
CA PRO A 58 -11.29 6.61 -3.95
C PRO A 58 -11.47 5.42 -4.91
N GLU A 59 -12.20 5.60 -6.00
CA GLU A 59 -12.43 4.53 -6.99
C GLU A 59 -11.12 4.10 -7.66
N MET A 60 -10.25 5.05 -7.94
CA MET A 60 -8.94 4.77 -8.54
C MET A 60 -8.02 4.10 -7.55
N ARG A 61 -8.06 4.52 -6.28
CA ARG A 61 -7.32 3.86 -5.20
C ARG A 61 -7.72 2.39 -5.08
N ASP A 62 -9.01 2.11 -5.12
CA ASP A 62 -9.52 0.73 -5.03
C ASP A 62 -9.03 -0.12 -6.20
N ARG A 63 -8.99 0.43 -7.40
CA ARG A 63 -8.47 -0.25 -8.59
C ARG A 63 -6.96 -0.53 -8.47
N ILE A 64 -6.19 0.42 -7.95
CA ILE A 64 -4.76 0.25 -7.72
C ILE A 64 -4.51 -0.80 -6.64
N VAL A 65 -5.25 -0.76 -5.54
CA VAL A 65 -5.17 -1.74 -4.46
C VAL A 65 -5.50 -3.14 -4.98
N GLU A 66 -6.52 -3.28 -5.81
CA GLU A 66 -6.89 -4.55 -6.41
C GLU A 66 -5.79 -5.09 -7.34
N ALA A 67 -5.18 -4.23 -8.15
CA ALA A 67 -4.04 -4.61 -8.99
C ALA A 67 -2.84 -5.09 -8.15
N LEU A 68 -2.58 -4.43 -7.03
CA LEU A 68 -1.55 -4.85 -6.08
C LEU A 68 -1.90 -6.17 -5.41
N ARG A 69 -3.17 -6.40 -5.12
CA ARG A 69 -3.66 -7.61 -4.46
C ARG A 69 -3.38 -8.86 -5.31
N GLU A 70 -3.50 -8.74 -6.62
CA GLU A 70 -3.13 -9.81 -7.55
C GLU A 70 -1.64 -10.19 -7.46
N ARG A 71 -0.81 -9.28 -6.96
CA ARG A 71 0.64 -9.45 -6.81
C ARG A 71 1.09 -9.24 -5.36
N ALA A 72 0.30 -9.69 -4.40
CA ALA A 72 0.52 -9.40 -2.98
C ALA A 72 1.89 -9.87 -2.47
N ALA A 73 2.32 -11.08 -2.83
CA ALA A 73 3.63 -11.60 -2.41
C ALA A 73 4.80 -10.79 -2.98
N GLU A 74 4.67 -10.34 -4.23
CA GLU A 74 5.67 -9.48 -4.86
C GLU A 74 5.68 -8.08 -4.24
N ALA A 75 4.51 -7.55 -3.87
CA ALA A 75 4.38 -6.26 -3.19
C ALA A 75 5.09 -6.30 -1.83
N VAL A 76 4.87 -7.34 -1.05
CA VAL A 76 5.53 -7.56 0.24
C VAL A 76 7.05 -7.62 0.07
N GLN A 77 7.53 -8.35 -0.92
CA GLN A 77 8.96 -8.46 -1.22
C GLN A 77 9.56 -7.12 -1.63
N TYR A 78 8.89 -6.39 -2.51
CA TYR A 78 9.34 -5.08 -2.97
C TYR A 78 9.47 -4.09 -1.81
N VAL A 79 8.45 -4.00 -0.97
CA VAL A 79 8.43 -3.08 0.18
C VAL A 79 9.55 -3.40 1.17
N ALA A 80 9.83 -4.68 1.41
CA ALA A 80 10.92 -5.08 2.29
C ALA A 80 12.29 -4.71 1.73
N ARG A 81 12.46 -4.74 0.42
CA ARG A 81 13.73 -4.47 -0.25
C ARG A 81 13.96 -2.99 -0.52
N GLU A 82 12.95 -2.30 -1.04
CA GLU A 82 13.10 -0.94 -1.57
C GLU A 82 12.09 0.06 -1.00
N GLY A 83 11.09 -0.40 -0.25
CA GLY A 83 10.07 0.46 0.30
C GLY A 83 10.50 1.21 1.56
N ASP A 84 9.65 2.11 2.00
CA ASP A 84 9.80 2.83 3.24
C ASP A 84 8.63 2.52 4.20
N ILE A 85 8.64 3.15 5.36
CA ILE A 85 7.60 2.96 6.37
C ILE A 85 6.21 3.37 5.85
N ALA A 86 6.13 4.35 4.96
CA ALA A 86 4.87 4.78 4.36
C ALA A 86 4.26 3.69 3.49
N MET A 87 5.09 2.94 2.75
CA MET A 87 4.63 1.80 1.96
C MET A 87 4.19 0.63 2.84
N VAL A 88 4.91 0.35 3.92
CA VAL A 88 4.52 -0.68 4.90
C VAL A 88 3.15 -0.33 5.49
N ARG A 89 2.96 0.93 5.88
CA ARG A 89 1.69 1.43 6.39
C ARG A 89 0.58 1.30 5.36
N ALA A 90 0.86 1.62 4.10
CA ALA A 90 -0.12 1.51 3.02
C ALA A 90 -0.57 0.06 2.81
N LEU A 91 0.34 -0.91 2.86
CA LEU A 91 -0.01 -2.33 2.79
C LEU A 91 -0.88 -2.75 3.99
N ALA A 92 -0.54 -2.29 5.18
CA ALA A 92 -1.32 -2.57 6.39
C ALA A 92 -2.73 -2.00 6.29
N ASP A 93 -2.85 -0.73 5.91
CA ASP A 93 -4.13 -0.02 5.79
C ASP A 93 -5.01 -0.60 4.67
N ALA A 94 -4.41 -1.11 3.61
CA ALA A 94 -5.12 -1.75 2.51
C ALA A 94 -5.58 -3.19 2.82
N GLY A 95 -5.20 -3.73 3.96
CA GLY A 95 -5.61 -5.05 4.41
C GLY A 95 -4.74 -6.21 3.95
N PHE A 96 -3.64 -5.98 3.24
CA PHE A 96 -2.73 -7.04 2.79
C PHE A 96 -2.14 -7.84 3.94
N LEU A 97 -1.84 -7.17 5.05
CA LEU A 97 -1.20 -7.77 6.21
C LEU A 97 -2.20 -8.36 7.21
N ASN A 98 -3.47 -8.40 6.87
CA ASN A 98 -4.49 -9.16 7.59
C ASN A 98 -4.30 -10.67 7.40
N ASP A 99 -3.70 -11.07 6.28
CA ASP A 99 -3.30 -12.45 6.03
C ASP A 99 -2.06 -12.76 6.86
N ALA A 100 -2.15 -13.79 7.71
CA ALA A 100 -1.07 -14.14 8.64
C ALA A 100 0.21 -14.56 7.91
N GLU A 101 0.09 -15.26 6.80
CA GLU A 101 1.25 -15.69 6.01
C GLU A 101 1.97 -14.49 5.40
N LEU A 102 1.24 -13.56 4.83
CA LEU A 102 1.82 -12.34 4.25
C LEU A 102 2.45 -11.46 5.35
N PHE A 103 1.82 -11.35 6.50
CA PHE A 103 2.36 -10.62 7.65
C PHE A 103 3.69 -11.22 8.12
N ASP A 104 3.73 -12.53 8.34
CA ASP A 104 4.94 -13.21 8.80
C ASP A 104 6.07 -13.10 7.77
N ARG A 105 5.74 -13.21 6.50
CA ARG A 105 6.67 -13.05 5.41
C ARG A 105 7.23 -11.62 5.34
N GLN A 106 6.39 -10.61 5.56
CA GLN A 106 6.80 -9.22 5.61
C GLN A 106 7.78 -8.97 6.76
N ILE A 107 7.46 -9.46 7.96
CA ILE A 107 8.32 -9.34 9.14
C ILE A 107 9.69 -10.00 8.88
N GLU A 108 9.69 -11.22 8.37
CA GLU A 108 10.92 -11.95 8.06
C GLU A 108 11.82 -11.19 7.09
N ARG A 109 11.23 -10.69 6.01
CA ARG A 109 11.97 -9.95 4.99
C ARG A 109 12.48 -8.60 5.48
N LEU A 110 11.70 -7.90 6.30
CA LEU A 110 12.12 -6.64 6.92
C LEU A 110 13.28 -6.86 7.89
N ARG A 111 13.25 -7.94 8.65
CA ARG A 111 14.37 -8.32 9.53
C ARG A 111 15.63 -8.63 8.71
N ALA A 112 15.50 -9.38 7.64
CA ALA A 112 16.60 -9.71 6.76
C ALA A 112 17.23 -8.48 6.12
N SER A 113 16.45 -7.41 5.92
CA SER A 113 16.91 -6.14 5.37
C SER A 113 17.31 -5.12 6.44
N ASN A 114 17.35 -5.51 7.71
CA ASN A 114 17.69 -4.66 8.85
C ASN A 114 16.78 -3.41 9.00
N ARG A 115 15.53 -3.55 8.63
CA ARG A 115 14.54 -2.46 8.72
C ARG A 115 13.80 -2.52 10.05
N THR A 116 14.50 -2.21 11.11
CA THR A 116 14.00 -2.30 12.49
C THR A 116 12.80 -1.37 12.74
N ASP A 117 12.80 -0.18 12.19
CA ASP A 117 11.69 0.78 12.29
C ASP A 117 10.38 0.21 11.71
N CYS A 118 10.46 -0.42 10.55
CA CYS A 118 9.31 -1.05 9.91
C CYS A 118 8.83 -2.27 10.71
N VAL A 119 9.74 -3.07 11.25
CA VAL A 119 9.39 -4.21 12.11
C VAL A 119 8.66 -3.73 13.35
N LEU A 120 9.17 -2.71 14.04
CA LEU A 120 8.51 -2.14 15.21
C LEU A 120 7.13 -1.58 14.89
N PHE A 121 6.99 -0.90 13.77
CA PHE A 121 5.69 -0.40 13.31
C PHE A 121 4.69 -1.55 13.15
N LEU A 122 5.07 -2.63 12.48
CA LEU A 122 4.18 -3.77 12.26
C LEU A 122 3.84 -4.54 13.53
N MET A 123 4.78 -4.66 14.45
CA MET A 123 4.52 -5.31 15.73
C MET A 123 3.50 -4.50 16.55
N ASN A 124 3.64 -3.18 16.58
CA ASN A 124 2.69 -2.29 17.23
C ASN A 124 1.32 -2.33 16.54
N TRP A 125 1.31 -2.31 15.22
CA TRP A 125 0.08 -2.41 14.43
C TRP A 125 -0.68 -3.70 14.70
N GLN A 126 0.03 -4.83 14.76
CA GLN A 126 -0.58 -6.13 15.08
C GLN A 126 -1.13 -6.14 16.50
N HIS A 127 -0.37 -5.60 17.45
CA HIS A 127 -0.81 -5.51 18.84
C HIS A 127 -2.09 -4.68 18.98
N ASP A 128 -2.12 -3.51 18.36
CA ASP A 128 -3.29 -2.63 18.38
C ASP A 128 -4.52 -3.31 17.77
N ARG A 129 -4.35 -4.07 16.70
CA ARG A 129 -5.43 -4.84 16.09
C ARG A 129 -5.94 -5.94 17.01
N GLN A 130 -5.06 -6.65 17.68
CA GLN A 130 -5.43 -7.69 18.65
C GLN A 130 -6.20 -7.07 19.83
N GLU A 131 -5.75 -5.94 20.32
CA GLU A 131 -6.44 -5.19 21.38
C GLU A 131 -7.83 -4.74 20.92
N ALA A 132 -7.95 -4.19 19.72
CA ALA A 132 -9.23 -3.78 19.14
C ALA A 132 -10.18 -4.97 18.97
N ALA A 133 -9.67 -6.12 18.53
CA ALA A 133 -10.45 -7.34 18.38
C ALA A 133 -10.95 -7.86 19.73
N ARG A 134 -10.11 -7.80 20.78
CA ARG A 134 -10.53 -8.15 22.15
C ARG A 134 -11.58 -7.21 22.67
N ALA A 135 -11.41 -5.89 22.48
CA ALA A 135 -12.39 -4.88 22.90
C ALA A 135 -13.73 -5.04 22.19
N ALA A 136 -13.72 -5.52 20.94
CA ALA A 136 -14.92 -5.79 20.14
C ALA A 136 -15.55 -7.16 20.44
N THR A 137 -14.92 -8.00 21.29
CA THR A 137 -15.46 -9.31 21.64
C THR A 137 -16.81 -9.13 22.34
N PRO A 138 -17.88 -9.85 21.91
CA PRO A 138 -19.18 -9.73 22.50
C PRO A 138 -19.17 -10.02 24.01
N LYS A 139 -19.85 -9.20 24.79
CA LYS A 139 -19.98 -9.35 26.25
C LYS A 139 -20.39 -10.76 26.66
N ARG A 140 -21.19 -11.43 25.86
CA ARG A 140 -21.63 -12.83 26.01
C ARG A 140 -20.47 -13.80 26.14
N ALA A 141 -19.41 -13.64 25.34
CA ALA A 141 -18.25 -14.53 25.38
C ALA A 141 -17.40 -14.29 26.63
N ARG A 142 -17.39 -13.06 27.14
CA ARG A 142 -16.70 -12.72 28.40
C ARG A 142 -17.44 -13.28 29.61
N ASP A 143 -18.75 -13.20 29.62
CA ASP A 143 -19.59 -13.69 30.73
C ASP A 143 -19.54 -15.21 30.89
N ARG A 144 -19.22 -15.96 29.80
CA ARG A 144 -19.03 -17.41 29.88
C ARG A 144 -17.80 -17.83 30.70
N PHE A 145 -16.83 -16.95 30.81
CA PHE A 145 -15.57 -17.21 31.53
C PHE A 145 -15.45 -16.43 32.82
N ALA A 146 -16.37 -15.52 33.07
CA ALA A 146 -16.44 -14.73 34.33
C ALA A 146 -17.41 -15.43 35.29
N LEU A 147 -16.88 -16.33 36.04
CA LEU A 147 -17.62 -16.96 37.15
C LEU A 147 -17.41 -16.20 38.42
#